data_8313f4f5acaea0b1813773698e15ecd1
#
_entry.id   8313f4f5acaea0b1813773698e15ecd1
#
_cell.length_a   1.000
_cell.length_b   1.000
_cell.length_c   1.000
_cell.angle_alpha   90.00
_cell.angle_beta   90.00
_cell.angle_gamma   90.00
#
_symmetry.space_group_name_H-M   'P 1'
#
loop_
_entity.id
_entity.type
_entity.pdbx_description
1 polymer ?
#
loop_
_entity_poly.entity_id
_entity_poly.type
_entity_poly.pdbx_seq_one_letter_code
_entity_poly.pdbx_strand_id
1 'polypeptide(L)'
;MTDRSNPALPRSLTELMGQALTMEREAVARYSELADMMETHNNPEVAVLFRKMAGYEQLHVNQILADMGWADDVVLPRQRGVWGTPESPEVVPIEEMHYLMHPWHALQLPLAAEQRAAAFFAEMAGTATTEAVRRAAEEMRREEAEHVALVREWLAKVPQPEGDWAVDPDPPRYID
;
A
#
# COMPACT_ATOMS: atom_id res chain seq x y z
N MET A 1 -32.63 -2.67 -6.97
CA MET A 1 -31.61 -1.64 -7.34
C MET A 1 -30.83 -1.32 -6.08
N THR A 2 -29.74 -2.03 -5.85
CA THR A 2 -28.85 -1.77 -4.71
C THR A 2 -28.01 -0.56 -5.04
N ASP A 3 -28.27 0.50 -4.33
CA ASP A 3 -27.45 1.71 -4.26
C ASP A 3 -26.02 1.27 -3.89
N ARG A 4 -25.11 1.29 -4.86
CA ARG A 4 -23.68 1.19 -4.60
C ARG A 4 -23.31 2.52 -3.96
N SER A 5 -23.39 2.57 -2.64
CA SER A 5 -22.98 3.71 -1.85
C SER A 5 -21.55 4.09 -2.27
N ASN A 6 -21.47 5.22 -2.93
CA ASN A 6 -20.25 5.95 -3.19
C ASN A 6 -19.44 6.00 -1.89
N PRO A 7 -18.13 5.68 -1.88
CA PRO A 7 -17.33 5.78 -0.67
C PRO A 7 -17.57 7.15 -0.02
N ALA A 8 -17.69 7.18 1.30
CA ALA A 8 -18.01 8.41 2.00
C ALA A 8 -16.92 9.44 1.74
N LEU A 9 -17.22 10.42 0.90
CA LEU A 9 -16.29 11.49 0.55
C LEU A 9 -15.90 12.28 1.79
N PRO A 10 -14.60 12.58 1.99
CA PRO A 10 -14.17 13.39 3.12
C PRO A 10 -14.77 14.79 3.04
N ARG A 11 -15.40 15.21 4.12
CA ARG A 11 -16.04 16.52 4.26
C ARG A 11 -15.10 17.59 4.80
N SER A 12 -13.96 17.17 5.36
CA SER A 12 -12.97 18.04 5.96
C SER A 12 -11.55 17.53 5.71
N LEU A 13 -10.59 18.46 5.87
CA LEU A 13 -9.17 18.10 5.82
C LEU A 13 -8.82 17.03 6.87
N THR A 14 -9.36 17.14 8.08
CA THR A 14 -9.14 16.14 9.14
C THR A 14 -9.64 14.75 8.75
N GLU A 15 -10.79 14.66 8.08
CA GLU A 15 -11.31 13.37 7.60
C GLU A 15 -10.42 12.78 6.50
N LEU A 16 -10.00 13.59 5.51
CA LEU A 16 -9.10 13.13 4.45
C LEU A 16 -7.76 12.64 5.01
N MET A 17 -7.13 13.45 5.86
CA MET A 17 -5.84 13.10 6.46
C MET A 17 -5.95 11.90 7.41
N GLY A 18 -7.11 11.72 8.05
CA GLY A 18 -7.41 10.52 8.83
C GLY A 18 -7.52 9.27 7.94
N GLN A 19 -8.11 9.38 6.76
CA GLN A 19 -8.14 8.30 5.78
C GLN A 19 -6.72 7.98 5.28
N ALA A 20 -5.94 8.99 4.90
CA ALA A 20 -4.57 8.84 4.49
C ALA A 20 -3.73 8.14 5.57
N LEU A 21 -3.77 8.63 6.82
CA LEU A 21 -3.04 8.01 7.93
C LEU A 21 -3.42 6.53 8.15
N THR A 22 -4.70 6.20 8.01
CA THR A 22 -5.15 4.80 8.12
C THR A 22 -4.56 3.95 6.99
N MET A 23 -4.57 4.45 5.78
CA MET A 23 -4.02 3.78 4.60
C MET A 23 -2.53 3.49 4.76
N GLU A 24 -1.73 4.50 5.12
CA GLU A 24 -0.29 4.37 5.36
C GLU A 24 0.03 3.38 6.50
N ARG A 25 -0.71 3.43 7.61
CA ARG A 25 -0.53 2.48 8.73
C ARG A 25 -0.84 1.04 8.31
N GLU A 26 -1.87 0.83 7.51
CA GLU A 26 -2.20 -0.49 6.98
C GLU A 26 -1.11 -0.98 6.02
N ALA A 27 -0.54 -0.11 5.17
CA ALA A 27 0.56 -0.43 4.29
C ALA A 27 1.84 -0.80 5.07
N VAL A 28 2.23 -0.01 6.09
CA VAL A 28 3.35 -0.35 7.00
C VAL A 28 3.18 -1.74 7.60
N ALA A 29 1.99 -2.02 8.15
CA ALA A 29 1.70 -3.31 8.78
C ALA A 29 1.78 -4.46 7.77
N ARG A 30 1.20 -4.28 6.59
CA ARG A 30 1.20 -5.29 5.53
C ARG A 30 2.60 -5.57 5.00
N TYR A 31 3.39 -4.56 4.65
CA TYR A 31 4.75 -4.77 4.17
C TYR A 31 5.65 -5.43 5.24
N SER A 32 5.43 -5.11 6.52
CA SER A 32 6.14 -5.79 7.61
C SER A 32 5.76 -7.27 7.69
N GLU A 33 4.48 -7.61 7.59
CA GLU A 33 3.96 -8.98 7.56
C GLU A 33 4.52 -9.77 6.36
N LEU A 34 4.54 -9.16 5.17
CA LEU A 34 5.08 -9.77 3.96
C LEU A 34 6.59 -10.03 4.09
N ALA A 35 7.33 -9.12 4.71
CA ALA A 35 8.76 -9.30 4.98
C ALA A 35 9.00 -10.49 5.94
N ASP A 36 8.25 -10.57 7.03
CA ASP A 36 8.33 -11.70 7.99
C ASP A 36 8.01 -13.03 7.31
N MET A 37 7.01 -13.05 6.44
CA MET A 37 6.64 -14.23 5.65
C MET A 37 7.79 -14.67 4.74
N MET A 38 8.42 -13.73 4.01
CA MET A 38 9.53 -14.05 3.12
C MET A 38 10.79 -14.50 3.87
N GLU A 39 11.08 -13.93 5.04
CA GLU A 39 12.14 -14.41 5.93
C GLU A 39 11.90 -15.86 6.38
N THR A 40 10.67 -16.18 6.78
CA THR A 40 10.26 -17.53 7.19
C THR A 40 10.43 -18.54 6.06
N HIS A 41 10.19 -18.15 4.83
CA HIS A 41 10.36 -18.96 3.63
C HIS A 41 11.78 -18.92 3.03
N ASN A 42 12.74 -18.39 3.78
CA ASN A 42 14.14 -18.28 3.36
C ASN A 42 14.33 -17.50 2.04
N ASN A 43 13.55 -16.46 1.85
CA ASN A 43 13.66 -15.51 0.74
C ASN A 43 14.07 -14.12 1.25
N PRO A 44 15.33 -13.95 1.72
CA PRO A 44 15.78 -12.73 2.38
C PRO A 44 15.85 -11.54 1.42
N GLU A 45 16.07 -11.78 0.13
CA GLU A 45 16.18 -10.72 -0.86
C GLU A 45 14.84 -9.98 -1.02
N VAL A 46 13.75 -10.72 -1.12
CA VAL A 46 12.39 -10.16 -1.18
C VAL A 46 11.97 -9.58 0.18
N ALA A 47 12.36 -10.23 1.29
CA ALA A 47 12.08 -9.72 2.63
C ALA A 47 12.69 -8.33 2.85
N VAL A 48 13.96 -8.12 2.47
CA VAL A 48 14.63 -6.80 2.55
C VAL A 48 13.89 -5.75 1.74
N LEU A 49 13.37 -6.11 0.58
CA LEU A 49 12.59 -5.21 -0.27
C LEU A 49 11.31 -4.74 0.43
N PHE A 50 10.53 -5.66 1.01
CA PHE A 50 9.33 -5.30 1.76
C PHE A 50 9.63 -4.51 3.04
N ARG A 51 10.74 -4.80 3.75
CA ARG A 51 11.21 -3.97 4.86
C ARG A 51 11.48 -2.53 4.43
N LYS A 52 12.04 -2.36 3.25
CA LYS A 52 12.33 -1.04 2.68
C LYS A 52 11.03 -0.30 2.35
N MET A 53 10.03 -0.98 1.77
CA MET A 53 8.71 -0.40 1.54
C MET A 53 8.07 0.04 2.86
N ALA A 54 8.01 -0.85 3.87
CA ALA A 54 7.48 -0.48 5.18
C ALA A 54 8.15 0.77 5.77
N GLY A 55 9.46 0.93 5.54
CA GLY A 55 10.21 2.12 5.97
C GLY A 55 9.76 3.41 5.26
N TYR A 56 9.44 3.35 3.98
CA TYR A 56 8.92 4.51 3.23
C TYR A 56 7.53 4.91 3.74
N GLU A 57 6.61 3.95 3.88
CA GLU A 57 5.26 4.24 4.37
C GLU A 57 5.30 4.78 5.83
N GLN A 58 6.25 4.31 6.64
CA GLN A 58 6.43 4.86 7.99
C GLN A 58 6.87 6.34 7.97
N LEU A 59 7.64 6.77 6.97
CA LEU A 59 7.97 8.20 6.80
C LEU A 59 6.72 9.02 6.49
N HIS A 60 5.80 8.51 5.67
CA HIS A 60 4.51 9.15 5.38
C HIS A 60 3.62 9.22 6.62
N VAL A 61 3.51 8.13 7.38
CA VAL A 61 2.82 8.17 8.69
C VAL A 61 3.35 9.31 9.55
N ASN A 62 4.66 9.40 9.69
CA ASN A 62 5.30 10.43 10.52
C ASN A 62 5.03 11.84 9.98
N GLN A 63 5.05 12.02 8.67
CA GLN A 63 4.77 13.31 8.03
C GLN A 63 3.32 13.74 8.28
N ILE A 64 2.35 12.85 8.06
CA ILE A 64 0.92 13.15 8.31
C ILE A 64 0.69 13.52 9.78
N LEU A 65 1.28 12.77 10.71
CA LEU A 65 1.16 13.06 12.14
C LEU A 65 1.72 14.46 12.48
N ALA A 66 2.88 14.79 11.92
CA ALA A 66 3.51 16.11 12.13
C ALA A 66 2.66 17.25 11.54
N ASP A 67 2.19 17.10 10.31
CA ASP A 67 1.41 18.13 9.61
C ASP A 67 0.07 18.40 10.29
N MET A 68 -0.54 17.36 10.87
CA MET A 68 -1.81 17.45 11.58
C MET A 68 -1.64 17.78 13.07
N GLY A 69 -0.42 17.76 13.61
CA GLY A 69 -0.18 17.92 15.04
C GLY A 69 -0.77 16.79 15.88
N TRP A 70 -0.87 15.58 15.33
CA TRP A 70 -1.42 14.42 16.01
C TRP A 70 -0.32 13.65 16.75
N ALA A 71 -0.70 13.03 17.88
CA ALA A 71 0.18 12.15 18.63
C ALA A 71 0.37 10.81 17.88
N ASP A 72 1.51 10.14 18.11
CA ASP A 72 1.86 8.87 17.45
C ASP A 72 0.83 7.76 17.72
N ASP A 73 0.15 7.80 18.84
CA ASP A 73 -0.87 6.85 19.25
C ASP A 73 -2.32 7.30 18.92
N VAL A 74 -2.48 8.34 18.10
CA VAL A 74 -3.81 8.83 17.72
C VAL A 74 -4.66 7.68 17.17
N VAL A 75 -5.84 7.52 17.75
CA VAL A 75 -6.86 6.57 17.31
C VAL A 75 -7.89 7.32 16.49
N LEU A 76 -8.01 6.95 15.23
CA LEU A 76 -9.00 7.53 14.34
C LEU A 76 -10.30 6.73 14.36
N PRO A 77 -11.48 7.39 14.23
CA PRO A 77 -12.73 6.68 14.10
C PRO A 77 -12.67 5.70 12.92
N ARG A 78 -13.13 4.47 13.13
CA ARG A 78 -13.24 3.50 12.03
C ARG A 78 -14.20 4.05 10.97
N GLN A 79 -13.64 4.35 9.83
CA GLN A 79 -14.40 4.79 8.66
C GLN A 79 -14.81 3.55 7.85
N ARG A 80 -15.91 2.91 8.25
CA ARG A 80 -16.44 1.78 7.50
C ARG A 80 -16.92 2.23 6.12
N GLY A 81 -16.48 1.51 5.09
CA GLY A 81 -16.95 1.71 3.72
C GLY A 81 -16.26 2.85 2.95
N VAL A 82 -15.24 3.47 3.52
CA VAL A 82 -14.48 4.54 2.84
C VAL A 82 -13.90 4.08 1.50
N TRP A 83 -13.34 2.86 1.48
CA TRP A 83 -12.72 2.31 0.27
C TRP A 83 -13.69 1.50 -0.59
N GLY A 84 -14.86 1.12 -0.08
CA GLY A 84 -15.74 0.14 -0.73
C GLY A 84 -15.23 -1.31 -0.66
N THR A 85 -14.08 -1.54 -0.04
CA THR A 85 -13.40 -2.82 0.18
C THR A 85 -13.04 -2.98 1.65
N PRO A 86 -12.78 -4.21 2.17
CA PRO A 86 -12.36 -4.42 3.56
C PRO A 86 -11.04 -3.77 3.90
N GLU A 87 -10.09 -3.73 2.95
CA GLU A 87 -8.75 -3.17 3.09
C GLU A 87 -8.63 -1.89 2.26
N SER A 88 -7.68 -1.03 2.62
CA SER A 88 -7.41 0.20 1.88
C SER A 88 -6.83 -0.07 0.49
N PRO A 89 -6.91 0.90 -0.45
CA PRO A 89 -6.40 0.73 -1.81
C PRO A 89 -4.95 0.36 -1.91
N GLU A 90 -4.13 0.78 -0.96
CA GLU A 90 -2.69 0.60 -0.95
C GLU A 90 -2.25 -0.78 -0.43
N VAL A 91 -3.13 -1.50 0.26
CA VAL A 91 -2.77 -2.80 0.85
C VAL A 91 -2.55 -3.85 -0.22
N VAL A 92 -1.39 -4.50 -0.17
CA VAL A 92 -1.07 -5.66 -1.03
C VAL A 92 -1.87 -6.88 -0.58
N PRO A 93 -2.60 -7.57 -1.47
CA PRO A 93 -3.29 -8.82 -1.14
C PRO A 93 -2.30 -9.94 -0.78
N ILE A 94 -2.52 -10.61 0.35
CA ILE A 94 -1.65 -11.71 0.80
C ILE A 94 -1.67 -12.89 -0.17
N GLU A 95 -2.80 -13.17 -0.79
CA GLU A 95 -3.00 -14.23 -1.76
C GLU A 95 -2.17 -14.08 -3.05
N GLU A 96 -1.63 -12.91 -3.31
CA GLU A 96 -0.72 -12.68 -4.43
C GLU A 96 0.73 -13.05 -4.11
N MET A 97 1.01 -13.43 -2.86
CA MET A 97 2.35 -13.82 -2.42
C MET A 97 2.68 -15.25 -2.80
N HIS A 98 3.93 -15.45 -3.22
CA HIS A 98 4.48 -16.78 -3.49
C HIS A 98 5.90 -16.87 -2.91
N TYR A 99 6.20 -17.93 -2.16
CA TYR A 99 7.48 -18.07 -1.46
C TYR A 99 8.72 -18.16 -2.38
N LEU A 100 8.55 -18.57 -3.64
CA LEU A 100 9.60 -18.60 -4.67
C LEU A 100 9.70 -17.33 -5.50
N MET A 101 8.93 -16.28 -5.18
CA MET A 101 8.97 -15.06 -5.99
C MET A 101 10.34 -14.40 -5.97
N HIS A 102 10.71 -13.85 -7.12
CA HIS A 102 11.91 -13.05 -7.30
C HIS A 102 11.61 -11.56 -7.01
N PRO A 103 12.63 -10.72 -6.79
CA PRO A 103 12.44 -9.28 -6.60
C PRO A 103 11.60 -8.62 -7.69
N TRP A 104 11.73 -9.06 -8.94
CA TRP A 104 10.92 -8.55 -10.04
C TRP A 104 9.41 -8.78 -9.84
N HIS A 105 9.01 -9.98 -9.36
CA HIS A 105 7.61 -10.28 -9.05
C HIS A 105 7.15 -9.50 -7.81
N ALA A 106 7.98 -9.48 -6.79
CA ALA A 106 7.69 -8.79 -5.54
C ALA A 106 7.44 -7.29 -5.75
N LEU A 107 8.17 -6.65 -6.66
CA LEU A 107 8.01 -5.22 -6.99
C LEU A 107 6.73 -4.91 -7.78
N GLN A 108 6.12 -5.89 -8.45
CA GLN A 108 4.82 -5.67 -9.10
C GLN A 108 3.71 -5.38 -8.08
N LEU A 109 3.82 -5.93 -6.89
CA LEU A 109 2.80 -5.80 -5.84
C LEU A 109 2.74 -4.37 -5.27
N PRO A 110 3.85 -3.76 -4.78
CA PRO A 110 3.84 -2.37 -4.39
C PRO A 110 3.52 -1.45 -5.57
N LEU A 111 4.03 -1.72 -6.78
CA LEU A 111 3.68 -0.90 -7.94
C LEU A 111 2.16 -0.79 -8.14
N ALA A 112 1.46 -1.91 -8.05
CA ALA A 112 0.00 -1.92 -8.17
C ALA A 112 -0.68 -1.23 -6.98
N ALA A 113 -0.16 -1.37 -5.77
CA ALA A 113 -0.67 -0.73 -4.56
C ALA A 113 -0.56 0.81 -4.65
N GLU A 114 0.63 1.33 -4.96
CA GLU A 114 0.87 2.76 -5.16
C GLU A 114 -0.02 3.37 -6.27
N GLN A 115 -0.21 2.63 -7.35
CA GLN A 115 -1.11 3.07 -8.43
C GLN A 115 -2.58 3.16 -7.97
N ARG A 116 -3.04 2.23 -7.12
CA ARG A 116 -4.39 2.30 -6.53
C ARG A 116 -4.51 3.46 -5.55
N ALA A 117 -3.50 3.71 -4.72
CA ALA A 117 -3.46 4.84 -3.80
C ALA A 117 -3.50 6.17 -4.56
N ALA A 118 -2.66 6.33 -5.59
CA ALA A 118 -2.67 7.51 -6.44
C ALA A 118 -4.04 7.74 -7.11
N ALA A 119 -4.69 6.68 -7.60
CA ALA A 119 -6.02 6.76 -8.20
C ALA A 119 -7.09 7.15 -7.16
N PHE A 120 -7.00 6.63 -5.95
CA PHE A 120 -7.89 7.01 -4.85
C PHE A 120 -7.78 8.51 -4.54
N PHE A 121 -6.59 9.05 -4.35
CA PHE A 121 -6.41 10.47 -4.08
C PHE A 121 -6.78 11.36 -5.28
N ALA A 122 -6.59 10.89 -6.51
CA ALA A 122 -7.07 11.59 -7.70
C ALA A 122 -8.61 11.72 -7.71
N GLU A 123 -9.32 10.66 -7.33
CA GLU A 123 -10.78 10.68 -7.18
C GLU A 123 -11.21 11.64 -6.06
N MET A 124 -10.53 11.61 -4.92
CA MET A 124 -10.80 12.52 -3.81
C MET A 124 -10.59 13.98 -4.21
N ALA A 125 -9.54 14.30 -4.95
CA ALA A 125 -9.30 15.64 -5.46
C ALA A 125 -10.39 16.10 -6.45
N GLY A 126 -10.82 15.20 -7.35
CA GLY A 126 -11.86 15.49 -8.36
C GLY A 126 -13.26 15.66 -7.77
N THR A 127 -13.54 15.07 -6.62
CA THR A 127 -14.86 15.10 -5.95
C THR A 127 -14.90 15.99 -4.71
N ALA A 128 -13.78 16.61 -4.35
CA ALA A 128 -13.66 17.44 -3.16
C ALA A 128 -14.64 18.62 -3.17
N THR A 129 -15.31 18.82 -2.05
CA THR A 129 -16.27 19.91 -1.84
C THR A 129 -15.65 21.19 -1.28
N THR A 130 -14.41 21.10 -0.81
CA THR A 130 -13.64 22.26 -0.29
C THR A 130 -12.27 22.34 -0.93
N GLU A 131 -11.73 23.54 -1.04
CA GLU A 131 -10.40 23.79 -1.59
C GLU A 131 -9.30 23.14 -0.74
N ALA A 132 -9.46 23.13 0.58
CA ALA A 132 -8.50 22.51 1.49
C ALA A 132 -8.38 20.99 1.25
N VAL A 133 -9.51 20.30 1.13
CA VAL A 133 -9.55 18.85 0.81
C VAL A 133 -8.97 18.60 -0.58
N ARG A 134 -9.32 19.40 -1.57
CA ARG A 134 -8.80 19.24 -2.93
C ARG A 134 -7.29 19.35 -2.99
N ARG A 135 -6.71 20.38 -2.35
CA ARG A 135 -5.25 20.57 -2.33
C ARG A 135 -4.52 19.44 -1.62
N ALA A 136 -5.01 19.03 -0.47
CA ALA A 136 -4.39 17.93 0.27
C ALA A 136 -4.47 16.61 -0.51
N ALA A 137 -5.61 16.31 -1.13
CA ALA A 137 -5.74 15.11 -1.97
C ALA A 137 -4.82 15.16 -3.20
N GLU A 138 -4.63 16.32 -3.82
CA GLU A 138 -3.68 16.50 -4.92
C GLU A 138 -2.22 16.35 -4.49
N GLU A 139 -1.90 16.76 -3.27
CA GLU A 139 -0.57 16.58 -2.68
C GLU A 139 -0.29 15.10 -2.43
N MET A 140 -1.19 14.39 -1.75
CA MET A 140 -1.10 12.95 -1.55
C MET A 140 -0.97 12.20 -2.89
N ARG A 141 -1.80 12.53 -3.88
CA ARG A 141 -1.70 11.93 -5.22
C ARG A 141 -0.31 12.09 -5.86
N ARG A 142 0.35 13.25 -5.66
CA ARG A 142 1.71 13.47 -6.18
C ARG A 142 2.74 12.62 -5.44
N GLU A 143 2.62 12.50 -4.15
CA GLU A 143 3.49 11.65 -3.33
C GLU A 143 3.39 10.19 -3.78
N GLU A 144 2.17 9.66 -3.95
CA GLU A 144 1.97 8.31 -4.49
C GLU A 144 2.54 8.14 -5.92
N ALA A 145 2.41 9.16 -6.76
CA ALA A 145 3.00 9.13 -8.11
C ALA A 145 4.54 9.09 -8.08
N GLU A 146 5.17 9.73 -7.09
CA GLU A 146 6.62 9.65 -6.86
C GLU A 146 7.02 8.24 -6.40
N HIS A 147 6.22 7.59 -5.56
CA HIS A 147 6.40 6.19 -5.17
C HIS A 147 6.29 5.24 -6.37
N VAL A 148 5.27 5.41 -7.20
CA VAL A 148 5.15 4.66 -8.46
C VAL A 148 6.41 4.78 -9.30
N ALA A 149 6.97 6.00 -9.43
CA ALA A 149 8.19 6.22 -10.18
C ALA A 149 9.40 5.53 -9.54
N LEU A 150 9.53 5.59 -8.22
CA LEU A 150 10.59 4.94 -7.46
C LEU A 150 10.55 3.42 -7.60
N VAL A 151 9.38 2.82 -7.46
CA VAL A 151 9.22 1.36 -7.62
C VAL A 151 9.52 0.93 -9.06
N ARG A 152 9.13 1.73 -10.06
CA ARG A 152 9.50 1.49 -11.47
C ARG A 152 11.01 1.54 -11.71
N GLU A 153 11.72 2.47 -11.07
CA GLU A 153 13.19 2.52 -11.14
C GLU A 153 13.84 1.27 -10.55
N TRP A 154 13.32 0.77 -9.44
CA TRP A 154 13.81 -0.48 -8.86
C TRP A 154 13.51 -1.67 -9.76
N LEU A 155 12.30 -1.73 -10.30
CA LEU A 155 11.88 -2.78 -11.22
C LEU A 155 12.78 -2.84 -12.47
N ALA A 156 13.23 -1.70 -12.97
CA ALA A 156 14.14 -1.62 -14.11
C ALA A 156 15.56 -2.13 -13.80
N LYS A 157 15.93 -2.23 -12.51
CA LYS A 157 17.27 -2.68 -12.06
C LYS A 157 17.34 -4.16 -11.73
N VAL A 158 16.21 -4.83 -11.60
CA VAL A 158 16.15 -6.26 -11.29
C VAL A 158 15.85 -7.08 -12.54
N PRO A 159 16.48 -8.25 -12.71
CA PRO A 159 16.23 -9.09 -13.86
C PRO A 159 14.81 -9.67 -13.80
N GLN A 160 14.15 -9.71 -14.95
CA GLN A 160 12.91 -10.45 -15.10
C GLN A 160 13.23 -11.93 -15.20
N PRO A 161 12.72 -12.80 -14.30
CA PRO A 161 12.94 -14.23 -14.39
C PRO A 161 12.24 -14.83 -15.62
N GLU A 162 12.82 -15.91 -16.14
CA GLU A 162 12.16 -16.73 -17.17
C GLU A 162 10.93 -17.46 -16.59
N GLY A 163 10.09 -18.04 -17.48
CA GLY A 163 8.90 -18.79 -17.07
C GLY A 163 9.22 -19.94 -16.10
N ASP A 164 8.22 -20.54 -15.49
CA ASP A 164 8.32 -21.65 -14.52
C ASP A 164 8.96 -21.30 -13.15
N TRP A 165 9.18 -20.04 -12.85
CA TRP A 165 9.77 -19.57 -11.59
C TRP A 165 8.98 -20.01 -10.33
N ALA A 166 7.66 -20.22 -10.47
CA ALA A 166 6.78 -20.64 -9.39
C ALA A 166 6.71 -22.17 -9.19
N VAL A 167 7.43 -22.94 -10.02
CA VAL A 167 7.50 -24.40 -9.88
C VAL A 167 8.55 -24.75 -8.86
N ASP A 168 8.11 -25.31 -7.73
CA ASP A 168 9.02 -25.79 -6.70
C ASP A 168 9.72 -27.07 -7.18
N PRO A 169 11.07 -27.08 -7.29
CA PRO A 169 11.81 -28.26 -7.69
C PRO A 169 11.81 -29.36 -6.61
N ASP A 170 11.49 -29.02 -5.35
CA ASP A 170 11.40 -29.96 -4.22
C ASP A 170 10.16 -29.65 -3.36
N PRO A 171 8.94 -29.88 -3.89
CA PRO A 171 7.72 -29.54 -3.19
C PRO A 171 7.58 -30.38 -1.90
N PRO A 172 6.99 -29.81 -0.83
CA PRO A 172 6.80 -30.53 0.42
C PRO A 172 6.03 -31.81 0.18
N ARG A 173 6.63 -32.94 0.62
CA ARG A 173 5.98 -34.24 0.58
C ARG A 173 5.19 -34.41 1.86
N TYR A 174 3.87 -34.50 1.74
CA TYR A 174 3.03 -34.95 2.83
C TYR A 174 3.34 -36.46 3.03
N ILE A 175 3.93 -36.80 4.18
CA ILE A 175 4.06 -38.18 4.62
C ILE A 175 2.77 -38.49 5.35
N ASP A 176 1.89 -39.29 4.73
CA ASP A 176 0.68 -39.85 5.34
C ASP A 176 1.04 -40.77 6.54
#